data_773ec7ca497cfd0648ebdd146524d01a
#
_entry.id   773ec7ca497cfd0648ebdd146524d01a
#
_cell.length_a   1.000
_cell.length_b   1.000
_cell.length_c   1.000
_cell.angle_alpha   90.00
_cell.angle_beta   90.00
_cell.angle_gamma   90.00
#
_symmetry.space_group_name_H-M   'P 1'
#
loop_
_entity.id
_entity.type
_entity.pdbx_description
1 polymer ?
#
loop_
_entity_poly.entity_id
_entity_poly.type
_entity_poly.pdbx_seq_one_letter_code
_entity_poly.pdbx_strand_id
1 'polypeptide(L)'
;YEPGNTIENIEGADGVRIFVLGPPKDNEYIKKEEVKGEGYEKRKQKSSIDMAFLNIFNRDDLSEAEVKPFDEKYELEVKDLEKYKMFKEHYNSEPWRTIDNDWLFSAGNLALRHETSINNTSLVIAIQFKESEKILLFPGDAEQGSWLSWHDGLEWNFLDKNNNTKKVNAEYILNNTVFYKVAHHLSQNGTAKQKGLEMMLHEDLAAMVTLDFNKINNGWLNTMPNDLIGETLIRKTKGKVFFAGDRKKIFKNLQTDRVTL
;
A
#
# COMPACT_ATOMS: atom_id res chain seq x y z
N TYR A 1 -8.58 8.50 -20.81
CA TYR A 1 -7.11 8.42 -20.93
C TYR A 1 -6.63 7.09 -20.40
N GLU A 2 -5.53 6.59 -20.94
CA GLU A 2 -4.96 5.29 -20.65
C GLU A 2 -3.47 5.42 -20.32
N PRO A 3 -2.87 4.46 -19.59
CA PRO A 3 -1.42 4.41 -19.38
C PRO A 3 -0.65 4.52 -20.70
N GLY A 4 0.37 5.37 -20.72
CA GLY A 4 1.11 5.75 -21.93
C GLY A 4 0.59 7.02 -22.61
N ASN A 5 -0.60 7.53 -22.22
CA ASN A 5 -1.06 8.81 -22.76
C ASN A 5 -0.29 9.99 -22.11
N THR A 6 -0.03 11.00 -22.93
CA THR A 6 0.41 12.34 -22.49
C THR A 6 -0.73 13.31 -22.74
N ILE A 7 -1.10 14.09 -21.71
CA ILE A 7 -2.10 15.14 -21.82
C ILE A 7 -1.37 16.47 -21.89
N GLU A 8 -1.54 17.18 -22.99
CA GLU A 8 -1.00 18.52 -23.22
C GLU A 8 -2.16 19.50 -23.54
N ASN A 9 -1.86 20.77 -23.60
CA ASN A 9 -2.84 21.82 -23.90
C ASN A 9 -4.01 21.87 -22.89
N ILE A 10 -3.65 21.86 -21.61
CA ILE A 10 -4.61 21.97 -20.52
C ILE A 10 -4.98 23.45 -20.40
N GLU A 11 -6.27 23.78 -20.54
CA GLU A 11 -6.77 25.15 -20.44
C GLU A 11 -6.36 25.78 -19.10
N GLY A 12 -5.71 26.95 -19.15
CA GLY A 12 -5.19 27.64 -17.97
C GLY A 12 -3.92 27.04 -17.37
N ALA A 13 -3.32 26.01 -17.98
CA ALA A 13 -2.10 25.35 -17.49
C ALA A 13 -1.13 24.97 -18.63
N ASP A 14 -0.88 25.88 -19.56
CA ASP A 14 -0.04 25.66 -20.75
C ASP A 14 1.40 25.22 -20.44
N GLY A 15 1.90 25.60 -19.25
CA GLY A 15 3.25 25.29 -18.78
C GLY A 15 3.44 23.86 -18.26
N VAL A 16 2.40 23.03 -18.25
CA VAL A 16 2.46 21.67 -17.74
C VAL A 16 1.99 20.64 -18.75
N ARG A 17 2.39 19.38 -18.52
CA ARG A 17 1.83 18.19 -19.17
C ARG A 17 1.61 17.11 -18.13
N ILE A 18 0.72 16.19 -18.41
CA ILE A 18 0.41 15.08 -17.51
C ILE A 18 0.70 13.76 -18.22
N PHE A 19 1.51 12.94 -17.60
CA PHE A 19 1.70 11.54 -18.00
C PHE A 19 0.73 10.66 -17.23
N VAL A 20 -0.01 9.80 -17.92
CA VAL A 20 -0.91 8.82 -17.31
C VAL A 20 -0.14 7.50 -17.16
N LEU A 21 0.05 7.04 -15.93
CA LEU A 21 0.81 5.84 -15.60
C LEU A 21 -0.08 4.66 -15.20
N GLY A 22 -1.23 4.92 -14.61
CA GLY A 22 -2.14 3.88 -14.11
C GLY A 22 -3.61 4.30 -14.21
N PRO A 23 -4.52 3.34 -14.01
CA PRO A 23 -4.28 1.95 -13.62
C PRO A 23 -3.68 1.07 -14.74
N PRO A 24 -3.00 -0.04 -14.40
CA PRO A 24 -2.51 -0.99 -15.40
C PRO A 24 -3.64 -1.53 -16.27
N LYS A 25 -3.36 -1.76 -17.57
CA LYS A 25 -4.32 -2.41 -18.49
C LYS A 25 -4.38 -3.91 -18.28
N ASP A 26 -3.25 -4.52 -17.93
CA ASP A 26 -3.16 -5.95 -17.72
C ASP A 26 -3.57 -6.33 -16.30
N ASN A 27 -4.56 -7.22 -16.22
CA ASN A 27 -5.07 -7.77 -14.97
C ASN A 27 -4.01 -8.50 -14.13
N GLU A 28 -2.92 -8.96 -14.73
CA GLU A 28 -1.83 -9.56 -13.98
C GLU A 28 -1.15 -8.56 -13.04
N TYR A 29 -0.98 -7.32 -13.47
CA TYR A 29 -0.42 -6.26 -12.63
C TYR A 29 -1.42 -5.78 -11.57
N ILE A 30 -2.71 -5.74 -11.92
CA ILE A 30 -3.76 -5.36 -10.96
C ILE A 30 -3.79 -6.31 -9.76
N LYS A 31 -3.53 -7.60 -9.96
CA LYS A 31 -3.54 -8.63 -8.92
C LYS A 31 -2.24 -8.74 -8.12
N LYS A 32 -1.19 -8.04 -8.51
CA LYS A 32 0.11 -8.10 -7.84
C LYS A 32 0.21 -7.03 -6.74
N GLU A 33 -0.04 -7.42 -5.51
CA GLU A 33 0.11 -6.56 -4.33
C GLU A 33 1.57 -6.38 -3.95
N GLU A 34 2.31 -7.48 -3.97
CA GLU A 34 3.74 -7.53 -3.64
C GLU A 34 4.52 -8.28 -4.71
N VAL A 35 5.72 -7.79 -4.98
CA VAL A 35 6.61 -8.37 -5.97
C VAL A 35 7.96 -8.68 -5.35
N LYS A 36 8.47 -9.88 -5.60
CA LYS A 36 9.77 -10.32 -5.08
C LYS A 36 10.89 -9.38 -5.54
N GLY A 37 11.61 -8.83 -4.56
CA GLY A 37 12.71 -7.89 -4.80
C GLY A 37 12.30 -6.42 -4.86
N GLU A 38 11.00 -6.11 -4.97
CA GLU A 38 10.47 -4.73 -4.96
C GLU A 38 9.92 -4.29 -3.61
N GLY A 39 9.80 -5.22 -2.64
CA GLY A 39 9.42 -4.90 -1.28
C GLY A 39 10.59 -4.38 -0.45
N TYR A 40 10.27 -3.54 0.54
CA TYR A 40 11.16 -3.26 1.66
C TYR A 40 11.03 -4.41 2.67
N GLU A 41 12.14 -4.84 3.29
CA GLU A 41 12.16 -6.03 4.15
C GLU A 41 11.03 -5.98 5.18
N LYS A 42 10.27 -7.07 5.25
CA LYS A 42 9.20 -7.20 6.25
C LYS A 42 9.84 -7.37 7.62
N ARG A 43 9.41 -6.61 8.61
CA ARG A 43 9.51 -7.10 10.00
C ARG A 43 8.86 -8.49 10.03
N LYS A 44 9.43 -9.44 10.80
CA LYS A 44 8.83 -10.77 11.02
C LYS A 44 7.41 -10.57 11.58
N GLN A 45 6.41 -10.54 10.72
CA GLN A 45 5.01 -10.34 11.10
C GLN A 45 4.27 -11.67 11.13
N LYS A 46 3.36 -11.81 12.10
CA LYS A 46 2.26 -12.78 12.01
C LYS A 46 1.50 -12.49 10.71
N SER A 47 0.93 -13.51 10.09
CA SER A 47 0.23 -13.33 8.81
C SER A 47 -0.82 -12.21 8.91
N SER A 48 -1.07 -11.50 7.82
CA SER A 48 -2.09 -10.43 7.79
C SER A 48 -3.49 -10.96 8.16
N ILE A 49 -3.74 -12.24 7.95
CA ILE A 49 -4.97 -12.94 8.33
C ILE A 49 -5.04 -13.12 9.84
N ASP A 50 -3.96 -13.60 10.47
CA ASP A 50 -3.89 -13.72 11.93
C ASP A 50 -4.11 -12.36 12.58
N MET A 51 -3.60 -11.29 11.97
CA MET A 51 -3.77 -9.94 12.47
C MET A 51 -5.16 -9.39 12.24
N ALA A 52 -5.78 -9.62 11.08
CA ALA A 52 -7.16 -9.21 10.81
C ALA A 52 -8.12 -9.95 11.78
N PHE A 53 -7.89 -11.23 12.00
CA PHE A 53 -8.70 -12.04 12.92
C PHE A 53 -8.52 -11.60 14.38
N LEU A 54 -7.27 -11.37 14.81
CA LEU A 54 -6.97 -10.85 16.14
C LEU A 54 -7.56 -9.45 16.36
N ASN A 55 -7.63 -8.61 15.32
CA ASN A 55 -8.20 -7.27 15.43
C ASN A 55 -9.73 -7.23 15.45
N ILE A 56 -10.41 -8.23 14.90
CA ILE A 56 -11.86 -8.40 15.09
C ILE A 56 -12.16 -8.74 16.57
N PHE A 57 -11.24 -9.40 17.25
CA PHE A 57 -11.41 -9.90 18.62
C PHE A 57 -10.59 -9.14 19.68
N ASN A 58 -9.52 -8.43 19.31
CA ASN A 58 -8.72 -7.64 20.25
C ASN A 58 -9.19 -6.18 20.27
N ARG A 59 -9.95 -5.83 21.28
CA ARG A 59 -9.92 -4.48 21.81
C ARG A 59 -8.67 -4.34 22.69
N ASP A 60 -7.96 -3.22 22.57
CA ASP A 60 -6.65 -2.97 23.21
C ASP A 60 -6.57 -3.16 24.74
N ASP A 61 -7.68 -3.44 25.39
CA ASP A 61 -7.86 -3.44 26.83
C ASP A 61 -8.14 -4.85 27.39
N LEU A 62 -8.24 -5.88 26.53
CA LEU A 62 -8.63 -7.23 26.96
C LEU A 62 -7.44 -8.17 26.88
N SER A 63 -7.11 -8.84 27.96
CA SER A 63 -6.19 -9.98 27.99
C SER A 63 -6.76 -11.14 27.17
N GLU A 64 -5.93 -12.06 26.68
CA GLU A 64 -6.40 -13.26 25.94
C GLU A 64 -7.53 -14.02 26.67
N ALA A 65 -7.59 -13.90 28.01
CA ALA A 65 -8.62 -14.52 28.84
C ALA A 65 -9.99 -13.81 28.75
N GLU A 66 -10.05 -12.56 28.29
CA GLU A 66 -11.27 -11.74 28.32
C GLU A 66 -12.06 -11.72 27.00
N VAL A 67 -11.56 -12.38 25.96
CA VAL A 67 -12.19 -12.39 24.60
C VAL A 67 -13.08 -13.61 24.38
N LYS A 68 -13.39 -14.37 25.40
CA LYS A 68 -14.30 -15.53 25.26
C LYS A 68 -15.73 -15.00 25.09
N PRO A 69 -16.45 -15.39 24.01
CA PRO A 69 -17.82 -14.91 23.76
C PRO A 69 -18.84 -15.44 24.77
N PHE A 70 -18.44 -16.43 25.56
CA PHE A 70 -19.26 -17.04 26.59
C PHE A 70 -18.46 -17.22 27.89
N ASP A 71 -19.14 -17.22 29.03
CA ASP A 71 -18.59 -17.51 30.36
C ASP A 71 -17.88 -18.87 30.36
N GLU A 72 -16.72 -18.96 31.02
CA GLU A 72 -15.89 -20.19 31.12
C GLU A 72 -16.64 -21.42 31.60
N LYS A 73 -17.69 -21.24 32.40
CA LYS A 73 -18.55 -22.36 32.85
C LYS A 73 -19.25 -23.13 31.69
N TYR A 74 -19.33 -22.51 30.50
CA TYR A 74 -19.87 -23.11 29.29
C TYR A 74 -18.81 -23.67 28.37
N GLU A 75 -17.53 -23.51 28.72
CA GLU A 75 -16.42 -24.01 27.91
C GLU A 75 -16.30 -25.52 28.08
N LEU A 76 -16.24 -26.23 26.97
CA LEU A 76 -16.00 -27.67 26.92
C LEU A 76 -14.70 -27.93 26.16
N GLU A 77 -13.85 -28.79 26.72
CA GLU A 77 -12.69 -29.21 25.96
C GLU A 77 -13.12 -30.09 24.78
N VAL A 78 -12.45 -29.94 23.63
CA VAL A 78 -12.78 -30.67 22.38
C VAL A 78 -12.86 -32.19 22.61
N LYS A 79 -11.96 -32.75 23.45
CA LYS A 79 -11.98 -34.18 23.84
C LYS A 79 -13.23 -34.61 24.57
N ASP A 80 -13.95 -33.69 25.20
CA ASP A 80 -15.16 -33.98 25.96
C ASP A 80 -16.44 -33.84 25.13
N LEU A 81 -16.37 -33.13 23.99
CA LEU A 81 -17.52 -32.95 23.10
C LEU A 81 -18.09 -34.25 22.59
N GLU A 82 -17.24 -35.23 22.35
CA GLU A 82 -17.67 -36.55 21.92
C GLU A 82 -18.52 -37.35 22.97
N LYS A 83 -18.52 -36.91 24.21
CA LYS A 83 -19.37 -37.52 25.25
C LYS A 83 -20.82 -37.06 25.15
N TYR A 84 -21.07 -35.96 24.47
CA TYR A 84 -22.41 -35.37 24.36
C TYR A 84 -23.15 -35.95 23.15
N LYS A 85 -24.27 -36.64 23.42
CA LYS A 85 -25.13 -37.24 22.39
C LYS A 85 -25.58 -36.23 21.34
N MET A 86 -25.97 -35.05 21.80
CA MET A 86 -26.41 -33.96 20.95
C MET A 86 -25.31 -33.50 19.95
N PHE A 87 -24.05 -33.46 20.37
CA PHE A 87 -22.94 -33.10 19.52
C PHE A 87 -22.69 -34.16 18.42
N LYS A 88 -22.73 -35.49 18.80
CA LYS A 88 -22.55 -36.57 17.84
C LYS A 88 -23.67 -36.65 16.82
N GLU A 89 -24.91 -36.54 17.27
CA GLU A 89 -26.09 -36.81 16.43
C GLU A 89 -26.51 -35.56 15.60
N HIS A 90 -26.21 -34.36 16.06
CA HIS A 90 -26.70 -33.14 15.43
C HIS A 90 -25.63 -32.21 14.94
N TYR A 91 -24.38 -32.33 15.35
CA TYR A 91 -23.30 -31.50 14.89
C TYR A 91 -22.33 -32.25 13.97
N ASN A 92 -21.75 -33.38 14.43
CA ASN A 92 -20.78 -34.14 13.65
C ASN A 92 -21.38 -34.94 12.50
N SER A 93 -22.67 -35.34 12.61
CA SER A 93 -23.35 -36.12 11.57
C SER A 93 -23.68 -35.33 10.32
N GLU A 94 -23.71 -33.98 10.42
CA GLU A 94 -24.14 -33.09 9.36
C GLU A 94 -22.99 -32.14 8.98
N PRO A 95 -22.24 -32.42 7.89
CA PRO A 95 -21.07 -31.63 7.50
C PRO A 95 -21.36 -30.13 7.37
N TRP A 96 -22.58 -29.75 6.98
CA TRP A 96 -22.98 -28.35 6.86
C TRP A 96 -23.16 -27.61 8.19
N ARG A 97 -23.18 -28.33 9.31
CA ARG A 97 -23.26 -27.76 10.67
C ARG A 97 -21.89 -27.58 11.31
N THR A 98 -20.88 -28.28 10.79
CA THR A 98 -19.51 -28.08 11.25
C THR A 98 -19.06 -26.71 10.79
N ILE A 99 -18.92 -25.80 11.74
CA ILE A 99 -18.26 -24.54 11.51
C ILE A 99 -16.76 -24.85 11.53
N ASP A 100 -16.23 -25.18 10.34
CA ASP A 100 -14.80 -25.12 10.17
C ASP A 100 -14.44 -23.65 9.91
N ASN A 101 -13.29 -23.24 10.37
CA ASN A 101 -12.84 -21.86 10.20
C ASN A 101 -12.35 -21.60 8.76
N ASP A 102 -12.28 -22.62 7.90
CA ASP A 102 -11.73 -22.52 6.55
C ASP A 102 -12.52 -21.57 5.67
N TRP A 103 -13.85 -21.56 5.78
CA TRP A 103 -14.68 -20.62 5.03
C TRP A 103 -14.48 -19.16 5.52
N LEU A 104 -14.27 -18.97 6.84
CA LEU A 104 -14.03 -17.68 7.44
C LEU A 104 -12.65 -17.14 6.98
N PHE A 105 -11.64 -18.00 6.96
CA PHE A 105 -10.34 -17.70 6.39
C PHE A 105 -10.44 -17.44 4.89
N SER A 106 -11.23 -18.20 4.17
CA SER A 106 -11.48 -18.01 2.74
C SER A 106 -12.23 -16.71 2.45
N ALA A 107 -13.25 -16.40 3.25
CA ALA A 107 -14.00 -15.14 3.13
C ALA A 107 -13.14 -13.93 3.49
N GLY A 108 -12.32 -14.02 4.54
CA GLY A 108 -11.35 -13.00 4.91
C GLY A 108 -10.30 -12.79 3.81
N ASN A 109 -9.74 -13.86 3.27
CA ASN A 109 -8.82 -13.81 2.13
C ASN A 109 -9.46 -13.22 0.87
N LEU A 110 -10.72 -13.57 0.60
CA LEU A 110 -11.45 -13.04 -0.56
C LEU A 110 -11.72 -11.55 -0.39
N ALA A 111 -12.13 -11.11 0.78
CA ALA A 111 -12.35 -9.70 1.09
C ALA A 111 -11.05 -8.89 0.98
N LEU A 112 -9.95 -9.39 1.56
CA LEU A 112 -8.62 -8.76 1.44
C LEU A 112 -8.16 -8.71 -0.01
N ARG A 113 -8.31 -9.79 -0.78
CA ARG A 113 -7.96 -9.82 -2.21
C ARG A 113 -8.82 -8.88 -3.05
N HIS A 114 -10.07 -8.68 -2.69
CA HIS A 114 -10.95 -7.74 -3.38
C HIS A 114 -10.53 -6.30 -3.10
N GLU A 115 -10.15 -6.00 -1.86
CA GLU A 115 -9.68 -4.68 -1.45
C GLU A 115 -8.35 -4.31 -2.12
N THR A 116 -7.40 -5.23 -2.17
CA THR A 116 -6.09 -5.03 -2.77
C THR A 116 -6.15 -4.90 -4.29
N SER A 117 -7.01 -5.66 -4.95
CA SER A 117 -7.26 -5.47 -6.40
C SER A 117 -7.79 -4.07 -6.71
N ILE A 118 -8.50 -3.42 -5.78
CA ILE A 118 -8.99 -2.05 -5.93
C ILE A 118 -7.85 -1.04 -5.88
N ASN A 119 -6.86 -1.20 -5.02
CA ASN A 119 -5.75 -0.26 -4.88
C ASN A 119 -4.93 -0.14 -6.17
N ASN A 120 -4.63 -1.25 -6.84
CA ASN A 120 -3.95 -1.23 -8.13
C ASN A 120 -4.79 -0.66 -9.28
N THR A 121 -6.09 -0.39 -9.07
CA THR A 121 -6.91 0.38 -10.02
C THR A 121 -6.86 1.89 -9.80
N SER A 122 -6.02 2.37 -8.89
CA SER A 122 -5.82 3.80 -8.65
C SER A 122 -5.34 4.52 -9.89
N LEU A 123 -5.90 5.71 -10.12
CA LEU A 123 -5.37 6.64 -11.11
C LEU A 123 -3.97 7.09 -10.69
N VAL A 124 -2.99 6.85 -11.55
CA VAL A 124 -1.62 7.30 -11.35
C VAL A 124 -1.25 8.34 -12.40
N ILE A 125 -0.84 9.52 -11.93
CA ILE A 125 -0.42 10.61 -12.81
C ILE A 125 0.92 11.19 -12.38
N ALA A 126 1.68 11.65 -13.37
CA ALA A 126 2.87 12.46 -13.17
C ALA A 126 2.70 13.80 -13.91
N ILE A 127 2.81 14.90 -13.18
CA ILE A 127 2.65 16.25 -13.71
C ILE A 127 4.04 16.82 -13.93
N GLN A 128 4.38 17.12 -15.18
CA GLN A 128 5.66 17.71 -15.55
C GLN A 128 5.52 19.20 -15.86
N PHE A 129 6.39 20.02 -15.31
CA PHE A 129 6.61 21.38 -15.73
C PHE A 129 7.45 21.40 -17.01
N LYS A 130 6.88 21.87 -18.11
CA LYS A 130 7.53 21.82 -19.45
C LYS A 130 8.87 22.53 -19.50
N GLU A 131 9.01 23.64 -18.77
CA GLU A 131 10.22 24.46 -18.78
C GLU A 131 11.39 23.80 -18.03
N SER A 132 11.15 23.33 -16.82
CA SER A 132 12.19 22.77 -15.95
C SER A 132 12.33 21.25 -16.07
N GLU A 133 11.43 20.58 -16.77
CA GLU A 133 11.27 19.13 -16.84
C GLU A 133 11.03 18.44 -15.47
N LYS A 134 10.88 19.22 -14.39
CA LYS A 134 10.61 18.70 -13.04
C LYS A 134 9.22 18.06 -12.96
N ILE A 135 9.12 16.96 -12.23
CA ILE A 135 7.92 16.12 -12.17
C ILE A 135 7.38 16.04 -10.74
N LEU A 136 6.06 16.14 -10.61
CA LEU A 136 5.29 15.82 -9.41
C LEU A 136 4.59 14.48 -9.65
N LEU A 137 4.83 13.47 -8.78
CA LEU A 137 4.27 12.13 -8.93
C LEU A 137 3.16 11.88 -7.90
N PHE A 138 1.99 11.46 -8.40
CA PHE A 138 0.79 11.15 -7.61
C PHE A 138 0.29 9.72 -7.91
N PRO A 139 0.75 8.70 -7.21
CA PRO A 139 0.37 7.32 -7.48
C PRO A 139 -0.96 6.87 -6.84
N GLY A 140 -1.63 7.72 -6.05
CA GLY A 140 -2.81 7.30 -5.30
C GLY A 140 -2.48 6.20 -4.29
N ASP A 141 -3.27 5.14 -4.29
CA ASP A 141 -3.06 3.97 -3.46
C ASP A 141 -2.50 2.77 -4.25
N ALA A 142 -1.91 3.05 -5.44
CA ALA A 142 -1.26 2.05 -6.28
C ALA A 142 -0.20 1.26 -5.50
N GLU A 143 -0.20 -0.05 -5.73
CA GLU A 143 0.71 -1.01 -5.11
C GLU A 143 1.79 -1.46 -6.11
N GLN A 144 2.69 -2.36 -5.67
CA GLN A 144 3.87 -2.74 -6.44
C GLN A 144 3.55 -3.26 -7.85
N GLY A 145 2.42 -3.92 -8.05
CA GLY A 145 1.99 -4.35 -9.38
C GLY A 145 1.82 -3.18 -10.35
N SER A 146 1.18 -2.11 -9.90
CA SER A 146 1.02 -0.89 -10.71
C SER A 146 2.40 -0.28 -11.04
N TRP A 147 3.33 -0.18 -10.07
CA TRP A 147 4.68 0.33 -10.31
C TRP A 147 5.43 -0.48 -11.38
N LEU A 148 5.33 -1.83 -11.34
CA LEU A 148 5.99 -2.66 -12.33
C LEU A 148 5.44 -2.45 -13.73
N SER A 149 4.12 -2.25 -13.86
CA SER A 149 3.50 -2.03 -15.16
C SER A 149 4.05 -0.82 -15.91
N TRP A 150 4.56 0.20 -15.19
CA TRP A 150 5.15 1.39 -15.83
C TRP A 150 6.44 1.06 -16.58
N HIS A 151 7.13 -0.01 -16.19
CA HIS A 151 8.38 -0.46 -16.80
C HIS A 151 8.17 -1.54 -17.88
N ASP A 152 6.93 -1.98 -18.09
CA ASP A 152 6.60 -3.01 -19.08
C ASP A 152 6.19 -2.41 -20.41
N GLY A 153 7.16 -1.79 -21.07
CA GLY A 153 6.98 -1.23 -22.42
C GLY A 153 6.15 0.05 -22.49
N LEU A 154 5.77 0.66 -21.36
CA LEU A 154 5.09 1.95 -21.39
C LEU A 154 6.06 3.06 -21.78
N GLU A 155 5.62 3.89 -22.72
CA GLU A 155 6.35 5.04 -23.23
C GLU A 155 5.39 6.20 -23.43
N TRP A 156 5.89 7.39 -23.17
CA TRP A 156 5.16 8.65 -23.31
C TRP A 156 5.83 9.51 -24.36
N ASN A 157 5.06 10.04 -25.28
CA ASN A 157 5.55 10.90 -26.34
C ASN A 157 5.04 12.33 -26.14
N PHE A 158 5.91 13.31 -26.36
CA PHE A 158 5.56 14.73 -26.30
C PHE A 158 6.51 15.55 -27.19
N LEU A 159 6.15 16.79 -27.48
CA LEU A 159 7.03 17.71 -28.15
C LEU A 159 7.94 18.42 -27.15
N ASP A 160 9.24 18.42 -27.42
CA ASP A 160 10.22 19.21 -26.68
C ASP A 160 10.15 20.72 -27.06
N LYS A 161 11.00 21.53 -26.44
CA LYS A 161 11.08 22.99 -26.70
C LYS A 161 11.42 23.34 -28.16
N ASN A 162 11.99 22.40 -28.91
CA ASN A 162 12.40 22.57 -30.30
C ASN A 162 11.38 21.92 -31.25
N ASN A 163 10.18 21.55 -30.77
CA ASN A 163 9.14 20.82 -31.51
C ASN A 163 9.59 19.44 -32.04
N ASN A 164 10.62 18.84 -31.44
CA ASN A 164 10.98 17.46 -31.75
C ASN A 164 10.18 16.51 -30.86
N THR A 165 9.74 15.39 -31.42
CA THR A 165 9.10 14.32 -30.64
C THR A 165 10.12 13.69 -29.70
N LYS A 166 9.93 13.87 -28.40
CA LYS A 166 10.68 13.20 -27.33
C LYS A 166 9.90 12.01 -26.81
N LYS A 167 10.54 10.88 -26.74
CA LYS A 167 9.99 9.62 -26.21
C LYS A 167 10.67 9.33 -24.88
N VAL A 168 9.87 9.08 -23.85
CA VAL A 168 10.38 8.84 -22.48
C VAL A 168 9.71 7.60 -21.89
N ASN A 169 10.36 7.03 -20.88
CA ASN A 169 9.89 5.85 -20.15
C ASN A 169 9.71 6.14 -18.65
N ALA A 170 9.36 5.13 -17.86
CA ALA A 170 9.18 5.27 -16.42
C ALA A 170 10.45 5.76 -15.70
N GLU A 171 11.63 5.33 -16.15
CA GLU A 171 12.90 5.75 -15.56
C GLU A 171 13.10 7.26 -15.67
N TYR A 172 12.79 7.83 -16.84
CA TYR A 172 12.83 9.28 -17.02
C TYR A 172 11.89 10.00 -16.05
N ILE A 173 10.67 9.50 -15.90
CA ILE A 173 9.66 10.11 -14.99
C ILE A 173 10.16 10.07 -13.55
N LEU A 174 10.65 8.92 -13.10
CA LEU A 174 11.12 8.74 -11.73
C LEU A 174 12.39 9.56 -11.44
N ASN A 175 13.35 9.61 -12.37
CA ASN A 175 14.59 10.36 -12.21
C ASN A 175 14.35 11.88 -12.13
N ASN A 176 13.33 12.40 -12.80
CA ASN A 176 12.98 13.82 -12.76
C ASN A 176 11.94 14.19 -11.70
N THR A 177 11.54 13.22 -10.84
CA THR A 177 10.56 13.47 -9.78
C THR A 177 11.18 14.33 -8.67
N VAL A 178 10.62 15.52 -8.47
CA VAL A 178 10.99 16.46 -7.40
C VAL A 178 9.98 16.48 -6.26
N PHE A 179 8.77 15.97 -6.50
CA PHE A 179 7.75 15.81 -5.47
C PHE A 179 7.07 14.48 -5.63
N TYR A 180 7.06 13.72 -4.53
CA TYR A 180 6.43 12.42 -4.45
C TYR A 180 5.33 12.40 -3.39
N LYS A 181 4.05 12.36 -3.80
CA LYS A 181 2.96 12.02 -2.88
C LYS A 181 3.08 10.53 -2.60
N VAL A 182 3.48 10.18 -1.39
CA VAL A 182 3.75 8.77 -1.04
C VAL A 182 2.51 7.92 -1.22
N ALA A 183 2.66 6.83 -1.95
CA ALA A 183 1.57 5.92 -2.28
C ALA A 183 1.04 5.22 -1.03
N HIS A 184 -0.24 4.88 -1.08
CA HIS A 184 -0.93 3.99 -0.15
C HIS A 184 -0.55 4.26 1.32
N HIS A 185 -0.57 5.53 1.72
CA HIS A 185 -0.35 6.01 3.09
C HIS A 185 0.92 5.47 3.78
N LEU A 186 2.02 5.30 3.01
CA LEU A 186 3.27 4.70 3.48
C LEU A 186 3.13 3.21 3.84
N SER A 187 2.21 2.49 3.19
CA SER A 187 2.08 1.05 3.34
C SER A 187 3.28 0.30 2.73
N GLN A 188 3.58 -0.88 3.26
CA GLN A 188 4.71 -1.71 2.82
C GLN A 188 4.71 -2.08 1.33
N ASN A 189 3.54 -2.17 0.71
CA ASN A 189 3.33 -2.52 -0.68
C ASN A 189 3.04 -1.32 -1.59
N GLY A 190 2.84 -0.13 -1.02
CA GLY A 190 2.46 1.08 -1.76
C GLY A 190 3.60 1.68 -2.58
N THR A 191 4.85 1.31 -2.33
CA THR A 191 6.01 1.88 -3.02
C THR A 191 6.97 0.78 -3.43
N ALA A 192 7.22 0.64 -4.74
CA ALA A 192 8.23 -0.27 -5.24
C ALA A 192 9.64 0.23 -4.89
N LYS A 193 10.55 -0.69 -4.59
CA LYS A 193 11.92 -0.39 -4.19
C LYS A 193 12.77 -0.03 -5.41
N GLN A 194 13.20 -1.05 -6.16
CA GLN A 194 14.13 -0.87 -7.27
C GLN A 194 13.48 -0.19 -8.47
N LYS A 195 12.24 -0.57 -8.77
CA LYS A 195 11.45 -0.01 -9.87
C LYS A 195 10.60 1.21 -9.46
N GLY A 196 10.93 1.83 -8.33
CA GLY A 196 10.20 2.97 -7.78
C GLY A 196 11.12 3.93 -7.05
N LEU A 197 11.09 3.90 -5.71
CA LEU A 197 11.76 4.93 -4.89
C LEU A 197 13.27 5.03 -5.12
N GLU A 198 13.97 3.89 -5.37
CA GLU A 198 15.42 3.95 -5.61
C GLU A 198 15.78 4.65 -6.93
N MET A 199 14.86 4.73 -7.90
CA MET A 199 15.04 5.47 -9.15
C MET A 199 14.75 6.96 -9.04
N MET A 200 14.19 7.45 -7.92
CA MET A 200 13.97 8.89 -7.69
C MET A 200 15.30 9.53 -7.25
N LEU A 201 16.07 10.04 -8.20
CA LEU A 201 17.44 10.50 -7.97
C LEU A 201 17.59 12.03 -7.95
N HIS A 202 16.51 12.78 -8.19
CA HIS A 202 16.59 14.24 -8.26
C HIS A 202 16.99 14.84 -6.91
N GLU A 203 17.93 15.77 -6.89
CA GLU A 203 18.47 16.41 -5.67
C GLU A 203 17.43 17.23 -4.89
N ASP A 204 16.45 17.78 -5.61
CA ASP A 204 15.35 18.55 -5.02
C ASP A 204 14.19 17.69 -4.53
N LEU A 205 14.32 16.36 -4.56
CA LEU A 205 13.24 15.48 -4.17
C LEU A 205 12.69 15.84 -2.78
N ALA A 206 11.38 15.98 -2.72
CA ALA A 206 10.59 16.12 -1.50
C ALA A 206 9.46 15.10 -1.52
N ALA A 207 8.98 14.69 -0.36
CA ALA A 207 7.89 13.72 -0.26
C ALA A 207 6.79 14.21 0.68
N MET A 208 5.55 13.80 0.40
CA MET A 208 4.39 14.05 1.26
C MET A 208 3.69 12.74 1.61
N VAL A 209 3.56 12.48 2.89
CA VAL A 209 2.85 11.31 3.43
C VAL A 209 1.50 11.77 3.95
N THR A 210 0.42 11.24 3.38
CA THR A 210 -0.94 11.48 3.85
C THR A 210 -1.34 10.37 4.79
N LEU A 211 -0.98 10.50 6.06
CA LEU A 211 -1.24 9.52 7.10
C LEU A 211 -1.84 10.22 8.32
N ASP A 212 -3.05 9.82 8.71
CA ASP A 212 -3.67 10.25 9.98
C ASP A 212 -3.60 9.12 10.99
N PHE A 213 -2.62 9.20 11.89
CA PHE A 213 -2.37 8.18 12.89
C PHE A 213 -3.56 7.92 13.81
N ASN A 214 -4.45 8.91 14.01
CA ASN A 214 -5.62 8.75 14.86
C ASN A 214 -6.74 7.96 14.17
N LYS A 215 -6.68 7.86 12.84
CA LYS A 215 -7.63 7.09 12.04
C LYS A 215 -7.13 5.70 11.66
N ILE A 216 -5.84 5.42 11.86
CA ILE A 216 -5.31 4.09 11.62
C ILE A 216 -5.84 3.17 12.69
N ASN A 217 -6.63 2.19 12.28
CA ASN A 217 -7.07 1.11 13.14
C ASN A 217 -5.85 0.26 13.55
N ASN A 218 -5.85 -0.30 14.75
CA ASN A 218 -4.76 -1.13 15.27
C ASN A 218 -4.34 -2.26 14.31
N GLY A 219 -5.28 -2.78 13.50
CA GLY A 219 -5.01 -3.75 12.45
C GLY A 219 -4.05 -3.29 11.35
N TRP A 220 -4.04 -2.01 11.05
CA TRP A 220 -3.22 -1.43 10.01
C TRP A 220 -1.83 -0.99 10.49
N LEU A 221 -1.61 -0.88 11.80
CA LEU A 221 -0.33 -0.46 12.40
C LEU A 221 0.85 -1.39 12.05
N ASN A 222 0.58 -2.61 11.60
CA ASN A 222 1.60 -3.56 11.17
C ASN A 222 1.98 -3.44 9.69
N THR A 223 1.17 -2.73 8.90
CA THR A 223 1.37 -2.55 7.46
C THR A 223 1.75 -1.13 7.11
N MET A 224 1.29 -0.16 7.91
CA MET A 224 1.56 1.27 7.75
C MET A 224 1.67 1.98 9.11
N PRO A 225 2.59 2.95 9.25
CA PRO A 225 3.62 3.29 8.29
C PRO A 225 4.72 2.24 8.21
N ASN A 226 5.30 2.03 7.03
CA ASN A 226 6.49 1.20 6.88
C ASN A 226 7.74 2.02 7.21
N ASP A 227 8.45 1.62 8.26
CA ASP A 227 9.61 2.35 8.78
C ASP A 227 10.74 2.45 7.74
N LEU A 228 11.00 1.38 6.99
CA LEU A 228 12.11 1.34 6.03
C LEU A 228 11.85 2.24 4.81
N ILE A 229 10.61 2.32 4.35
CA ILE A 229 10.23 3.30 3.32
C ILE A 229 10.40 4.71 3.87
N GLY A 230 9.94 4.95 5.12
CA GLY A 230 10.07 6.25 5.79
C GLY A 230 11.53 6.69 5.95
N GLU A 231 12.41 5.82 6.44
CA GLU A 231 13.85 6.07 6.56
C GLU A 231 14.50 6.34 5.19
N THR A 232 14.13 5.57 4.17
CA THR A 232 14.64 5.77 2.81
C THR A 232 14.18 7.10 2.24
N LEU A 233 12.93 7.50 2.47
CA LEU A 233 12.42 8.81 2.06
C LEU A 233 13.18 9.94 2.76
N ILE A 234 13.35 9.88 4.09
CA ILE A 234 14.10 10.89 4.85
C ILE A 234 15.52 11.04 4.29
N ARG A 235 16.20 9.93 4.04
CA ARG A 235 17.56 9.93 3.47
C ARG A 235 17.60 10.53 2.06
N LYS A 236 16.72 10.08 1.16
CA LYS A 236 16.71 10.52 -0.25
C LYS A 236 16.29 11.98 -0.41
N THR A 237 15.35 12.42 0.40
CA THR A 237 14.86 13.81 0.37
C THR A 237 15.71 14.77 1.22
N LYS A 238 16.75 14.28 1.90
CA LYS A 238 17.55 15.07 2.85
C LYS A 238 16.66 15.73 3.93
N GLY A 239 15.65 14.97 4.41
CA GLY A 239 14.71 15.43 5.43
C GLY A 239 13.48 16.19 4.92
N LYS A 240 13.35 16.45 3.61
CA LYS A 240 12.18 17.15 3.03
C LYS A 240 10.97 16.20 2.92
N VAL A 241 10.51 15.68 4.07
CA VAL A 241 9.31 14.82 4.15
C VAL A 241 8.24 15.53 4.98
N PHE A 242 7.05 15.68 4.40
CA PHE A 242 5.90 16.33 5.00
C PHE A 242 4.86 15.28 5.39
N PHE A 243 4.41 15.29 6.64
CA PHE A 243 3.36 14.42 7.14
C PHE A 243 2.08 15.21 7.37
N ALA A 244 0.96 14.72 6.87
CA ALA A 244 -0.35 15.34 7.03
C ALA A 244 -1.03 15.04 8.40
N GLY A 245 -0.33 14.46 9.34
CA GLY A 245 -0.85 14.07 10.66
C GLY A 245 0.04 14.50 11.81
N ASP A 246 -0.19 13.90 12.99
CA ASP A 246 0.61 14.17 14.19
C ASP A 246 2.05 13.67 14.05
N ARG A 247 2.96 14.59 13.73
CA ARG A 247 4.40 14.32 13.56
C ARG A 247 5.01 13.55 14.72
N LYS A 248 4.65 13.87 15.96
CA LYS A 248 5.27 13.28 17.16
C LYS A 248 5.00 11.77 17.23
N LYS A 249 3.80 11.34 16.89
CA LYS A 249 3.45 9.91 16.90
C LYS A 249 4.14 9.15 15.77
N ILE A 250 4.21 9.72 14.57
CA ILE A 250 4.83 9.10 13.40
C ILE A 250 6.34 8.89 13.66
N PHE A 251 7.05 9.92 14.11
CA PHE A 251 8.49 9.81 14.40
C PHE A 251 8.82 8.89 15.57
N LYS A 252 7.98 8.83 16.60
CA LYS A 252 8.19 7.90 17.71
C LYS A 252 8.17 6.44 17.27
N ASN A 253 7.34 6.10 16.29
CA ASN A 253 7.24 4.74 15.76
C ASN A 253 8.32 4.43 14.71
N LEU A 254 8.85 5.43 14.01
CA LEU A 254 9.93 5.26 13.04
C LEU A 254 11.32 5.06 13.68
N GLN A 255 11.45 4.99 15.01
CA GLN A 255 12.72 4.80 15.75
C GLN A 255 13.86 5.73 15.28
N THR A 256 13.53 6.88 14.73
CA THR A 256 14.54 7.84 14.29
C THR A 256 14.86 8.83 15.40
N ASP A 257 15.69 8.40 16.36
CA ASP A 257 16.29 9.30 17.38
C ASP A 257 17.24 10.36 16.79
N ARG A 258 17.25 10.55 15.47
CA ARG A 258 18.28 11.35 14.77
C ARG A 258 17.75 12.36 13.76
N VAL A 259 16.53 12.81 13.84
CA VAL A 259 16.11 14.00 13.08
C VAL A 259 15.88 15.15 14.03
N THR A 260 16.97 15.81 14.39
CA THR A 260 16.95 17.20 14.85
C THR A 260 16.67 18.07 13.64
N LEU A 261 15.50 18.67 13.61
CA LEU A 261 15.18 19.76 12.68
C LEU A 261 15.73 21.06 13.22
#